data_4aa3d6542745ae693cc8d480f66df4c1
#
_entry.id   4aa3d6542745ae693cc8d480f66df4c1
#
_cell.length_a   1.000
_cell.length_b   1.000
_cell.length_c   1.000
_cell.angle_alpha   90.00
_cell.angle_beta   90.00
_cell.angle_gamma   90.00
#
_symmetry.space_group_name_H-M   'P 1'
#
loop_
_entity.id
_entity.type
_entity.pdbx_description
1 polymer ?
#
loop_
_entity_poly.entity_id
_entity_poly.type
_entity_poly.pdbx_seq_one_letter_code
_entity_poly.pdbx_strand_id
1 'polypeptide(L)'
;LYSSAASDVYKRQILAAAEIFGLVARKLKLPQVVGQILAGLLVGPILGWASNTSYIQIFAEVGVVLLMFSAGLETNLKTLVKTGPVAVFMAFMGVIVPLIFGTIIGYFWYGVESIGTAKFFQAVFIGVIMTATSVSITVQTLKELGKVDTELGTTIVSAAIVDDVIGIMVLSIVLGAAGGSDEPIGMVILKTVLFFVASGCFGFLLYKLFSWIDKRWPHRRRIVILSIVFCFALSYVAEKVFGVAEITGAFIAGVILCNIEDSQYVDRRVNIGSYMFFGPLFFASIGLKTDLSSMTFGLLAFSGLFIVGAIAGKIVGCGFAAKVTKHTWKESLIAGVGMMTRGEVALVVTQKGLDSGLVKPEYFAPVILLIIVSSVITPILLKLLFSDKKQKEEVA
;
A
#
# COMPACT_ATOMS: atom_id res chain seq x y z
N LEU A 1 -15.31 37.18 -0.19
CA LEU A 1 -16.48 36.42 0.31
C LEU A 1 -17.03 35.44 -0.74
N TYR A 2 -17.11 35.81 -2.04
CA TYR A 2 -17.58 34.85 -3.09
C TYR A 2 -16.59 33.72 -3.35
N SER A 3 -15.28 33.92 -3.21
CA SER A 3 -14.28 32.87 -3.45
C SER A 3 -14.26 31.80 -2.34
N SER A 4 -14.60 32.16 -1.08
CA SER A 4 -14.65 31.20 0.02
C SER A 4 -15.86 30.27 -0.05
N ALA A 5 -17.04 30.83 -0.38
CA ALA A 5 -18.28 30.04 -0.52
C ALA A 5 -18.20 29.06 -1.69
N ALA A 6 -17.64 29.46 -2.84
CA ALA A 6 -17.38 28.56 -3.95
C ALA A 6 -16.42 27.41 -3.56
N SER A 7 -15.31 27.75 -2.86
CA SER A 7 -14.36 26.76 -2.35
C SER A 7 -15.02 25.70 -1.42
N ASP A 8 -15.97 26.10 -0.58
CA ASP A 8 -16.64 25.18 0.34
C ASP A 8 -17.70 24.29 -0.34
N VAL A 9 -18.33 24.76 -1.41
CA VAL A 9 -19.21 23.95 -2.25
C VAL A 9 -18.42 22.87 -2.97
N TYR A 10 -17.28 23.19 -3.56
CA TYR A 10 -16.43 22.23 -4.28
C TYR A 10 -15.91 21.09 -3.38
N LYS A 11 -15.56 21.37 -2.11
CA LYS A 11 -15.11 20.36 -1.14
C LYS A 11 -16.18 19.30 -0.86
N ARG A 12 -17.44 19.73 -0.70
CA ARG A 12 -18.58 18.83 -0.47
C ARG A 12 -18.89 17.98 -1.71
N GLN A 13 -18.76 18.55 -2.89
CA GLN A 13 -18.98 17.85 -4.16
C GLN A 13 -17.95 16.77 -4.43
N ILE A 14 -16.66 17.02 -4.13
CA ILE A 14 -15.59 16.02 -4.30
C ILE A 14 -15.83 14.80 -3.40
N LEU A 15 -16.13 15.01 -2.11
CA LEU A 15 -16.40 13.91 -1.19
C LEU A 15 -17.64 13.11 -1.62
N ALA A 16 -18.73 13.79 -1.97
CA ALA A 16 -19.95 13.13 -2.44
C ALA A 16 -19.68 12.33 -3.73
N ALA A 17 -18.98 12.92 -4.69
CA ALA A 17 -18.61 12.23 -5.92
C ALA A 17 -17.73 11.01 -5.64
N ALA A 18 -16.70 11.15 -4.78
CA ALA A 18 -15.81 10.05 -4.39
C ALA A 18 -16.59 8.88 -3.77
N GLU A 19 -17.53 9.16 -2.87
CA GLU A 19 -18.36 8.12 -2.24
C GLU A 19 -19.30 7.44 -3.25
N ILE A 20 -20.00 8.22 -4.09
CA ILE A 20 -20.93 7.67 -5.10
C ILE A 20 -20.17 6.76 -6.08
N PHE A 21 -19.06 7.24 -6.64
CA PHE A 21 -18.26 6.46 -7.58
C PHE A 21 -17.60 5.24 -6.91
N GLY A 22 -17.18 5.38 -5.65
CA GLY A 22 -16.68 4.25 -4.85
C GLY A 22 -17.75 3.14 -4.69
N LEU A 23 -19.00 3.53 -4.39
CA LEU A 23 -20.13 2.58 -4.32
C LEU A 23 -20.43 1.92 -5.67
N VAL A 24 -20.37 2.68 -6.77
CA VAL A 24 -20.54 2.14 -8.13
C VAL A 24 -19.42 1.15 -8.46
N ALA A 25 -18.17 1.49 -8.19
CA ALA A 25 -17.03 0.58 -8.40
C ALA A 25 -17.23 -0.75 -7.65
N ARG A 26 -17.66 -0.68 -6.38
CA ARG A 26 -17.97 -1.87 -5.57
C ARG A 26 -19.10 -2.73 -6.17
N LYS A 27 -20.14 -2.11 -6.73
CA LYS A 27 -21.19 -2.85 -7.46
C LYS A 27 -20.65 -3.57 -8.69
N LEU A 28 -19.64 -2.98 -9.36
CA LEU A 28 -18.93 -3.57 -10.50
C LEU A 28 -17.84 -4.58 -10.09
N LYS A 29 -17.76 -4.94 -8.80
CA LYS A 29 -16.72 -5.83 -8.22
C LYS A 29 -15.29 -5.29 -8.40
N LEU A 30 -15.13 -3.98 -8.52
CA LEU A 30 -13.85 -3.28 -8.52
C LEU A 30 -13.55 -2.75 -7.12
N PRO A 31 -12.27 -2.53 -6.76
CA PRO A 31 -11.91 -1.84 -5.54
C PRO A 31 -12.57 -0.46 -5.45
N GLN A 32 -13.12 -0.11 -4.29
CA GLN A 32 -13.80 1.18 -4.06
C GLN A 32 -12.87 2.37 -4.37
N VAL A 33 -11.59 2.22 -4.07
CA VAL A 33 -10.53 3.19 -4.33
C VAL A 33 -10.48 3.62 -5.80
N VAL A 34 -10.66 2.69 -6.74
CA VAL A 34 -10.69 3.00 -8.18
C VAL A 34 -11.81 3.98 -8.51
N GLY A 35 -13.02 3.75 -7.95
CA GLY A 35 -14.13 4.68 -8.14
C GLY A 35 -13.83 6.07 -7.58
N GLN A 36 -13.23 6.15 -6.40
CA GLN A 36 -12.88 7.42 -5.75
C GLN A 36 -11.85 8.22 -6.57
N ILE A 37 -10.85 7.55 -7.15
CA ILE A 37 -9.87 8.18 -8.06
C ILE A 37 -10.56 8.68 -9.33
N LEU A 38 -11.42 7.85 -9.94
CA LEU A 38 -12.18 8.22 -11.14
C LEU A 38 -13.10 9.40 -10.87
N ALA A 39 -13.69 9.52 -9.68
CA ALA A 39 -14.45 10.69 -9.29
C ALA A 39 -13.60 11.96 -9.27
N GLY A 40 -12.40 11.89 -8.66
CA GLY A 40 -11.45 13.00 -8.66
C GLY A 40 -11.00 13.40 -10.06
N LEU A 41 -10.73 12.44 -10.90
CA LEU A 41 -10.33 12.63 -12.29
C LEU A 41 -11.46 13.25 -13.13
N LEU A 42 -12.70 12.80 -12.93
CA LEU A 42 -13.86 13.36 -13.63
C LEU A 42 -14.11 14.82 -13.21
N VAL A 43 -14.17 15.08 -11.89
CA VAL A 43 -14.50 16.40 -11.33
C VAL A 43 -13.35 17.41 -11.53
N GLY A 44 -12.11 16.94 -11.59
CA GLY A 44 -10.91 17.75 -11.80
C GLY A 44 -10.54 17.93 -13.26
N PRO A 45 -9.60 17.13 -13.79
CA PRO A 45 -9.04 17.35 -15.13
C PRO A 45 -10.06 17.31 -16.27
N ILE A 46 -11.13 16.49 -16.18
CA ILE A 46 -12.11 16.33 -17.26
C ILE A 46 -13.14 17.47 -17.26
N LEU A 47 -13.77 17.76 -16.12
CA LEU A 47 -14.85 18.74 -16.04
C LEU A 47 -14.37 20.12 -15.60
N GLY A 48 -13.18 20.23 -15.02
CA GLY A 48 -12.65 21.51 -14.50
C GLY A 48 -13.47 22.09 -13.34
N TRP A 49 -14.30 21.29 -12.65
CA TRP A 49 -15.15 21.77 -11.57
C TRP A 49 -14.43 21.94 -10.25
N ALA A 50 -13.33 21.21 -10.05
CA ALA A 50 -12.53 21.30 -8.85
C ALA A 50 -11.05 21.29 -9.15
N SER A 51 -10.29 22.00 -8.34
CA SER A 51 -8.83 21.99 -8.35
C SER A 51 -8.28 21.45 -7.03
N ASN A 52 -7.06 20.93 -7.09
CA ASN A 52 -6.37 20.45 -5.90
C ASN A 52 -5.93 21.63 -5.02
N THR A 53 -6.70 21.94 -3.99
CA THR A 53 -6.43 23.03 -3.05
C THR A 53 -5.59 22.56 -1.87
N SER A 54 -4.87 23.48 -1.20
CA SER A 54 -4.06 23.16 0.01
C SER A 54 -4.89 22.47 1.11
N TYR A 55 -6.17 22.79 1.24
CA TYR A 55 -7.05 22.13 2.20
C TYR A 55 -7.30 20.65 1.86
N ILE A 56 -7.52 20.35 0.58
CA ILE A 56 -7.68 18.94 0.13
C ILE A 56 -6.39 18.17 0.39
N GLN A 57 -5.23 18.79 0.17
CA GLN A 57 -3.94 18.19 0.44
C GLN A 57 -3.75 17.86 1.92
N ILE A 58 -4.04 18.79 2.84
CA ILE A 58 -3.93 18.56 4.29
C ILE A 58 -4.86 17.41 4.73
N PHE A 59 -6.11 17.39 4.26
CA PHE A 59 -7.03 16.29 4.57
C PHE A 59 -6.59 14.97 3.96
N ALA A 60 -6.00 15.00 2.77
CA ALA A 60 -5.45 13.82 2.11
C ALA A 60 -4.23 13.25 2.89
N GLU A 61 -3.34 14.10 3.40
CA GLU A 61 -2.21 13.70 4.24
C GLU A 61 -2.68 13.07 5.55
N VAL A 62 -3.64 13.67 6.24
CA VAL A 62 -4.28 13.05 7.41
C VAL A 62 -4.90 11.70 7.04
N GLY A 63 -5.54 11.63 5.88
CA GLY A 63 -6.16 10.42 5.35
C GLY A 63 -5.17 9.28 5.17
N VAL A 64 -4.04 9.55 4.52
CA VAL A 64 -3.03 8.52 4.27
C VAL A 64 -2.36 8.03 5.55
N VAL A 65 -2.10 8.92 6.50
CA VAL A 65 -1.56 8.56 7.82
C VAL A 65 -2.54 7.62 8.56
N LEU A 66 -3.83 7.95 8.59
CA LEU A 66 -4.84 7.11 9.24
C LEU A 66 -5.06 5.78 8.50
N LEU A 67 -5.02 5.76 7.16
CA LEU A 67 -5.08 4.52 6.37
C LEU A 67 -3.91 3.60 6.68
N MET A 68 -2.70 4.14 6.77
CA MET A 68 -1.51 3.34 7.11
C MET A 68 -1.54 2.86 8.55
N PHE A 69 -2.04 3.66 9.48
CA PHE A 69 -2.26 3.24 10.87
C PHE A 69 -3.25 2.06 10.95
N SER A 70 -4.37 2.14 10.23
CA SER A 70 -5.36 1.06 10.18
C SER A 70 -4.77 -0.22 9.56
N ALA A 71 -4.02 -0.11 8.47
CA ALA A 71 -3.30 -1.24 7.87
C ALA A 71 -2.33 -1.89 8.88
N GLY A 72 -1.66 -1.08 9.70
CA GLY A 72 -0.82 -1.57 10.80
C GLY A 72 -1.63 -2.31 11.89
N LEU A 73 -2.80 -1.79 12.27
CA LEU A 73 -3.70 -2.42 13.27
C LEU A 73 -4.24 -3.77 12.79
N GLU A 74 -4.50 -3.93 11.50
CA GLU A 74 -4.96 -5.17 10.89
C GLU A 74 -3.87 -6.26 10.83
N THR A 75 -2.60 -5.91 11.10
CA THR A 75 -1.47 -6.84 11.09
C THR A 75 -1.63 -7.93 12.16
N ASN A 76 -1.54 -9.21 11.79
CA ASN A 76 -1.61 -10.32 12.72
C ASN A 76 -0.22 -10.90 13.04
N LEU A 77 0.44 -10.37 14.09
CA LEU A 77 1.78 -10.83 14.50
C LEU A 77 1.82 -12.30 14.93
N LYS A 78 0.71 -12.87 15.46
CA LYS A 78 0.67 -14.28 15.86
C LYS A 78 0.75 -15.20 14.65
N THR A 79 0.05 -14.84 13.58
CA THR A 79 0.11 -15.56 12.29
C THR A 79 1.50 -15.44 11.68
N LEU A 80 2.10 -14.26 11.75
CA LEU A 80 3.46 -13.99 11.29
C LEU A 80 4.50 -14.91 11.94
N VAL A 81 4.42 -15.09 13.26
CA VAL A 81 5.35 -15.94 14.01
C VAL A 81 5.15 -17.43 13.67
N LYS A 82 3.91 -17.86 13.37
CA LYS A 82 3.60 -19.28 13.07
C LYS A 82 4.13 -19.74 11.71
N THR A 83 4.10 -18.90 10.69
CA THR A 83 4.50 -19.26 9.32
C THR A 83 6.01 -19.19 9.09
N GLY A 84 6.73 -18.58 10.02
CA GLY A 84 8.17 -18.64 10.15
C GLY A 84 9.00 -18.22 8.91
N PRO A 85 10.15 -18.85 8.69
CA PRO A 85 11.14 -18.43 7.68
C PRO A 85 10.61 -18.45 6.24
N VAL A 86 9.62 -19.30 5.94
CA VAL A 86 9.08 -19.45 4.58
C VAL A 86 8.36 -18.17 4.13
N ALA A 87 7.48 -17.64 4.99
CA ALA A 87 6.76 -16.40 4.70
C ALA A 87 7.71 -15.19 4.58
N VAL A 88 8.71 -15.11 5.46
CA VAL A 88 9.73 -14.05 5.41
C VAL A 88 10.54 -14.13 4.13
N PHE A 89 10.99 -15.32 3.73
CA PHE A 89 11.75 -15.51 2.49
C PHE A 89 10.89 -15.20 1.26
N MET A 90 9.61 -15.61 1.27
CA MET A 90 8.66 -15.30 0.19
C MET A 90 8.42 -13.79 0.08
N ALA A 91 8.25 -13.08 1.18
CA ALA A 91 8.11 -11.64 1.21
C ALA A 91 9.39 -10.94 0.69
N PHE A 92 10.56 -11.37 1.17
CA PHE A 92 11.83 -10.79 0.73
C PHE A 92 12.03 -10.91 -0.79
N MET A 93 11.81 -12.10 -1.35
CA MET A 93 11.89 -12.30 -2.80
C MET A 93 10.76 -11.58 -3.54
N GLY A 94 9.58 -11.47 -2.91
CA GLY A 94 8.43 -10.72 -3.39
C GLY A 94 8.65 -9.21 -3.45
N VAL A 95 9.62 -8.67 -2.70
CA VAL A 95 10.06 -7.27 -2.79
C VAL A 95 11.23 -7.12 -3.75
N ILE A 96 12.29 -7.93 -3.59
CA ILE A 96 13.54 -7.77 -4.35
C ILE A 96 13.33 -7.97 -5.85
N VAL A 97 12.59 -9.00 -6.26
CA VAL A 97 12.43 -9.31 -7.70
C VAL A 97 11.62 -8.22 -8.43
N PRO A 98 10.44 -7.76 -7.94
CA PRO A 98 9.75 -6.64 -8.55
C PRO A 98 10.54 -5.33 -8.51
N LEU A 99 11.31 -5.08 -7.43
CA LEU A 99 12.19 -3.93 -7.32
C LEU A 99 13.22 -3.92 -8.46
N ILE A 100 13.87 -5.05 -8.71
CA ILE A 100 14.85 -5.19 -9.80
C ILE A 100 14.15 -5.02 -11.15
N PHE A 101 13.01 -5.69 -11.37
CA PHE A 101 12.28 -5.59 -12.65
C PHE A 101 11.85 -4.15 -12.95
N GLY A 102 11.27 -3.47 -11.96
CA GLY A 102 10.85 -2.09 -12.11
C GLY A 102 12.03 -1.13 -12.31
N THR A 103 13.14 -1.37 -11.59
CA THR A 103 14.36 -0.58 -11.77
C THR A 103 14.93 -0.77 -13.17
N ILE A 104 14.94 -1.98 -13.70
CA ILE A 104 15.41 -2.25 -15.09
C ILE A 104 14.49 -1.55 -16.09
N ILE A 105 13.18 -1.66 -15.95
CA ILE A 105 12.22 -0.97 -16.81
C ILE A 105 12.43 0.55 -16.75
N GLY A 106 12.52 1.10 -15.55
CA GLY A 106 12.77 2.53 -15.33
C GLY A 106 14.13 2.98 -15.87
N TYR A 107 15.17 2.15 -15.72
CA TYR A 107 16.52 2.43 -16.23
C TYR A 107 16.52 2.68 -17.74
N PHE A 108 15.91 1.79 -18.50
CA PHE A 108 15.79 1.95 -19.96
C PHE A 108 14.84 3.07 -20.34
N TRP A 109 13.73 3.24 -19.58
CA TRP A 109 12.74 4.25 -19.88
C TRP A 109 13.25 5.68 -19.67
N TYR A 110 13.96 5.94 -18.57
CA TYR A 110 14.53 7.26 -18.28
C TYR A 110 15.86 7.52 -18.96
N GLY A 111 16.45 6.52 -19.63
CA GLY A 111 17.77 6.66 -20.22
C GLY A 111 18.83 7.01 -19.16
N VAL A 112 18.96 6.15 -18.15
CA VAL A 112 19.91 6.36 -17.05
C VAL A 112 21.33 6.18 -17.54
N GLU A 113 22.17 7.22 -17.39
CA GLU A 113 23.56 7.21 -17.86
C GLU A 113 24.53 6.71 -16.78
N SER A 114 24.23 6.99 -15.52
CA SER A 114 25.09 6.58 -14.41
C SER A 114 24.31 6.34 -13.12
N ILE A 115 24.87 5.48 -12.24
CA ILE A 115 24.33 5.16 -10.91
C ILE A 115 24.48 6.38 -10.00
N GLY A 116 23.45 6.64 -9.15
CA GLY A 116 23.44 7.74 -8.20
C GLY A 116 22.89 9.07 -8.74
N THR A 117 22.50 9.12 -10.01
CA THR A 117 21.84 10.30 -10.60
C THR A 117 20.36 10.37 -10.20
N ALA A 118 19.73 11.55 -10.35
CA ALA A 118 18.30 11.71 -10.15
C ALA A 118 17.48 10.73 -11.00
N LYS A 119 17.86 10.52 -12.27
CA LYS A 119 17.23 9.55 -13.17
C LYS A 119 17.36 8.10 -12.66
N PHE A 120 18.51 7.76 -12.03
CA PHE A 120 18.69 6.45 -11.41
C PHE A 120 17.70 6.24 -10.25
N PHE A 121 17.57 7.23 -9.36
CA PHE A 121 16.59 7.13 -8.27
C PHE A 121 15.15 7.10 -8.77
N GLN A 122 14.80 7.83 -9.84
CA GLN A 122 13.51 7.71 -10.51
C GLN A 122 13.27 6.28 -11.03
N ALA A 123 14.27 5.66 -11.65
CA ALA A 123 14.18 4.28 -12.11
C ALA A 123 14.00 3.29 -10.96
N VAL A 124 14.77 3.43 -9.88
CA VAL A 124 14.63 2.63 -8.67
C VAL A 124 13.23 2.81 -8.06
N PHE A 125 12.70 4.04 -8.07
CA PHE A 125 11.38 4.32 -7.52
C PHE A 125 10.24 3.66 -8.30
N ILE A 126 10.36 3.50 -9.62
CA ILE A 126 9.45 2.65 -10.42
C ILE A 126 9.45 1.21 -9.86
N GLY A 127 10.63 0.70 -9.51
CA GLY A 127 10.74 -0.60 -8.84
C GLY A 127 10.05 -0.62 -7.48
N VAL A 128 10.22 0.42 -6.67
CA VAL A 128 9.54 0.55 -5.35
C VAL A 128 8.02 0.49 -5.50
N ILE A 129 7.44 1.19 -6.48
CA ILE A 129 5.99 1.11 -6.74
C ILE A 129 5.57 -0.32 -7.08
N MET A 130 6.39 -1.05 -7.83
CA MET A 130 6.10 -2.44 -8.19
C MET A 130 6.21 -3.42 -7.01
N THR A 131 6.80 -3.06 -5.87
CA THR A 131 6.87 -3.95 -4.70
C THR A 131 5.57 -4.04 -3.94
N ALA A 132 4.78 -2.96 -3.88
CA ALA A 132 3.57 -2.87 -3.08
C ALA A 132 2.57 -4.01 -3.38
N THR A 133 1.96 -4.58 -2.34
CA THR A 133 0.97 -5.68 -2.47
C THR A 133 -0.35 -5.27 -1.80
N SER A 134 -1.47 -5.80 -2.27
CA SER A 134 -2.75 -5.65 -1.58
C SER A 134 -3.08 -6.91 -0.79
N VAL A 135 -2.92 -6.86 0.52
CA VAL A 135 -3.26 -7.95 1.42
C VAL A 135 -4.76 -8.21 1.41
N SER A 136 -5.57 -7.14 1.44
CA SER A 136 -7.03 -7.20 1.56
C SER A 136 -7.68 -8.02 0.43
N ILE A 137 -7.33 -7.75 -0.83
CA ILE A 137 -7.90 -8.45 -2.00
C ILE A 137 -7.49 -9.92 -1.99
N THR A 138 -6.23 -10.21 -1.67
CA THR A 138 -5.71 -11.58 -1.59
C THR A 138 -6.42 -12.39 -0.50
N VAL A 139 -6.54 -11.83 0.72
CA VAL A 139 -7.23 -12.47 1.85
C VAL A 139 -8.69 -12.71 1.52
N GLN A 140 -9.38 -11.72 0.96
CA GLN A 140 -10.79 -11.86 0.58
C GLN A 140 -10.97 -12.97 -0.45
N THR A 141 -10.12 -13.01 -1.49
CA THR A 141 -10.17 -14.06 -2.51
C THR A 141 -9.94 -15.45 -1.92
N LEU A 142 -8.94 -15.60 -1.06
CA LEU A 142 -8.67 -16.87 -0.39
C LEU A 142 -9.82 -17.30 0.54
N LYS A 143 -10.47 -16.35 1.23
CA LYS A 143 -11.69 -16.62 2.03
C LYS A 143 -12.84 -17.10 1.18
N GLU A 144 -13.13 -16.43 0.06
CA GLU A 144 -14.20 -16.82 -0.86
C GLU A 144 -13.97 -18.21 -1.48
N LEU A 145 -12.70 -18.59 -1.67
CA LEU A 145 -12.30 -19.93 -2.14
C LEU A 145 -12.23 -20.98 -1.01
N GLY A 146 -12.43 -20.61 0.26
CA GLY A 146 -12.29 -21.49 1.42
C GLY A 146 -10.85 -22.00 1.61
N LYS A 147 -9.84 -21.22 1.19
CA LYS A 147 -8.42 -21.61 1.18
C LYS A 147 -7.54 -20.78 2.13
N VAL A 148 -8.09 -19.82 2.86
CA VAL A 148 -7.33 -18.93 3.75
C VAL A 148 -6.65 -19.68 4.89
N ASP A 149 -7.30 -20.71 5.45
CA ASP A 149 -6.80 -21.48 6.59
C ASP A 149 -5.92 -22.69 6.18
N THR A 150 -5.70 -22.90 4.87
CA THR A 150 -4.75 -23.90 4.38
C THR A 150 -3.30 -23.46 4.66
N GLU A 151 -2.35 -24.38 4.74
CA GLU A 151 -0.94 -24.09 4.94
C GLU A 151 -0.42 -23.05 3.92
N LEU A 152 -0.73 -23.25 2.64
CA LEU A 152 -0.35 -22.33 1.58
C LEU A 152 -1.07 -20.98 1.72
N GLY A 153 -2.38 -20.96 2.00
CA GLY A 153 -3.15 -19.74 2.20
C GLY A 153 -2.61 -18.90 3.37
N THR A 154 -2.36 -19.55 4.51
CA THR A 154 -1.77 -18.91 5.69
C THR A 154 -0.36 -18.37 5.38
N THR A 155 0.44 -19.10 4.61
CA THR A 155 1.78 -18.67 4.19
C THR A 155 1.71 -17.42 3.29
N ILE A 156 0.80 -17.40 2.31
CA ILE A 156 0.59 -16.25 1.42
C ILE A 156 0.17 -15.01 2.23
N VAL A 157 -0.81 -15.15 3.13
CA VAL A 157 -1.28 -14.04 3.98
C VAL A 157 -0.15 -13.50 4.86
N SER A 158 0.62 -14.39 5.47
CA SER A 158 1.76 -13.98 6.31
C SER A 158 2.88 -13.33 5.51
N ALA A 159 3.17 -13.87 4.32
CA ALA A 159 4.13 -13.26 3.41
C ALA A 159 3.70 -11.86 2.98
N ALA A 160 2.40 -11.64 2.71
CA ALA A 160 1.88 -10.33 2.34
C ALA A 160 2.03 -9.30 3.48
N ILE A 161 1.81 -9.71 4.74
CA ILE A 161 2.02 -8.85 5.92
C ILE A 161 3.51 -8.47 6.07
N VAL A 162 4.43 -9.42 5.89
CA VAL A 162 5.89 -9.13 5.94
C VAL A 162 6.31 -8.26 4.76
N ASP A 163 5.74 -8.50 3.59
CA ASP A 163 5.98 -7.74 2.37
C ASP A 163 5.68 -6.24 2.56
N ASP A 164 4.59 -5.91 3.24
CA ASP A 164 4.24 -4.52 3.56
C ASP A 164 5.31 -3.86 4.44
N VAL A 165 5.81 -4.56 5.46
CA VAL A 165 6.89 -4.05 6.33
C VAL A 165 8.16 -3.81 5.52
N ILE A 166 8.61 -4.80 4.73
CA ILE A 166 9.82 -4.69 3.90
C ILE A 166 9.64 -3.60 2.84
N GLY A 167 8.47 -3.53 2.20
CA GLY A 167 8.16 -2.52 1.19
C GLY A 167 8.26 -1.09 1.73
N ILE A 168 7.73 -0.85 2.93
CA ILE A 168 7.83 0.44 3.63
C ILE A 168 9.27 0.76 4.02
N MET A 169 10.07 -0.22 4.44
CA MET A 169 11.49 -0.02 4.70
C MET A 169 12.24 0.39 3.43
N VAL A 170 12.02 -0.31 2.32
CA VAL A 170 12.64 0.00 1.02
C VAL A 170 12.22 1.39 0.54
N LEU A 171 10.93 1.74 0.66
CA LEU A 171 10.42 3.07 0.36
C LEU A 171 11.18 4.15 1.15
N SER A 172 11.30 3.97 2.46
CA SER A 172 11.98 4.95 3.34
C SER A 172 13.46 5.13 2.97
N ILE A 173 14.15 4.02 2.67
CA ILE A 173 15.56 4.04 2.26
C ILE A 173 15.71 4.78 0.92
N VAL A 174 14.86 4.49 -0.05
CA VAL A 174 14.95 5.10 -1.39
C VAL A 174 14.59 6.59 -1.34
N LEU A 175 13.54 6.97 -0.61
CA LEU A 175 13.17 8.38 -0.42
C LEU A 175 14.30 9.16 0.27
N GLY A 176 14.86 8.61 1.35
CA GLY A 176 15.95 9.25 2.07
C GLY A 176 17.22 9.36 1.22
N ALA A 177 17.54 8.34 0.44
CA ALA A 177 18.73 8.35 -0.45
C ALA A 177 18.55 9.30 -1.65
N ALA A 178 17.31 9.48 -2.14
CA ALA A 178 17.00 10.33 -3.30
C ALA A 178 16.79 11.81 -2.92
N GLY A 179 16.48 12.09 -1.66
CA GLY A 179 16.00 13.41 -1.19
C GLY A 179 17.03 14.55 -1.22
N GLY A 180 18.19 14.37 -1.90
CA GLY A 180 19.15 15.43 -2.09
C GLY A 180 19.75 16.01 -0.78
N SER A 181 19.57 15.30 0.34
CA SER A 181 20.27 15.62 1.57
C SER A 181 21.77 15.37 1.35
N ASP A 182 22.62 16.28 1.79
CA ASP A 182 24.09 16.10 1.80
C ASP A 182 24.52 14.89 2.67
N GLU A 183 23.56 14.13 3.18
CA GLU A 183 23.79 12.97 4.02
C GLU A 183 24.19 11.76 3.17
N PRO A 184 25.27 11.06 3.55
CA PRO A 184 25.68 9.84 2.86
C PRO A 184 24.60 8.75 3.02
N ILE A 185 24.37 7.95 1.97
CA ILE A 185 23.36 6.85 1.93
C ILE A 185 23.48 5.94 3.16
N GLY A 186 24.71 5.68 3.65
CA GLY A 186 24.93 4.90 4.87
C GLY A 186 24.24 5.49 6.11
N MET A 187 24.21 6.83 6.23
CA MET A 187 23.53 7.51 7.33
C MET A 187 22.01 7.37 7.23
N VAL A 188 21.45 7.45 6.02
CA VAL A 188 20.02 7.23 5.77
C VAL A 188 19.60 5.81 6.16
N ILE A 189 20.38 4.81 5.74
CA ILE A 189 20.15 3.41 6.12
C ILE A 189 20.24 3.25 7.64
N LEU A 190 21.27 3.83 8.27
CA LEU A 190 21.45 3.77 9.73
C LEU A 190 20.27 4.40 10.47
N LYS A 191 19.82 5.60 10.06
CA LYS A 191 18.64 6.28 10.65
C LYS A 191 17.37 5.44 10.49
N THR A 192 17.16 4.85 9.32
CA THR A 192 16.02 3.97 9.06
C THR A 192 16.05 2.74 9.96
N VAL A 193 17.18 2.04 10.04
CA VAL A 193 17.34 0.87 10.93
C VAL A 193 17.15 1.28 12.39
N LEU A 194 17.75 2.40 12.81
CA LEU A 194 17.63 2.91 14.17
C LEU A 194 16.18 3.26 14.52
N PHE A 195 15.42 3.83 13.58
CA PHE A 195 13.97 4.06 13.74
C PHE A 195 13.21 2.76 14.02
N PHE A 196 13.44 1.70 13.23
CA PHE A 196 12.76 0.42 13.42
C PHE A 196 13.16 -0.25 14.75
N VAL A 197 14.44 -0.20 15.11
CA VAL A 197 14.94 -0.74 16.40
C VAL A 197 14.36 0.06 17.57
N ALA A 198 14.42 1.40 17.52
CA ALA A 198 13.85 2.27 18.55
C ALA A 198 12.33 2.05 18.68
N SER A 199 11.61 2.00 17.58
CA SER A 199 10.18 1.73 17.54
C SER A 199 9.84 0.35 18.11
N GLY A 200 10.67 -0.67 17.88
CA GLY A 200 10.54 -2.00 18.47
C GLY A 200 10.71 -1.97 19.99
N CYS A 201 11.78 -1.34 20.47
CA CYS A 201 12.08 -1.24 21.91
C CYS A 201 11.04 -0.39 22.66
N PHE A 202 10.78 0.84 22.19
CA PHE A 202 9.77 1.72 22.79
C PHE A 202 8.36 1.18 22.54
N GLY A 203 8.09 0.57 21.40
CA GLY A 203 6.83 -0.04 21.07
C GLY A 203 6.43 -1.13 22.06
N PHE A 204 7.37 -1.95 22.52
CA PHE A 204 7.11 -2.94 23.54
C PHE A 204 6.71 -2.30 24.88
N LEU A 205 7.36 -1.21 25.26
CA LEU A 205 7.00 -0.46 26.47
C LEU A 205 5.61 0.17 26.35
N LEU A 206 5.34 0.82 25.20
CA LEU A 206 4.06 1.44 24.89
C LEU A 206 2.95 0.40 24.77
N TYR A 207 3.20 -0.73 24.14
CA TYR A 207 2.25 -1.86 24.11
C TYR A 207 1.84 -2.28 25.54
N LYS A 208 2.80 -2.41 26.46
CA LYS A 208 2.49 -2.73 27.87
C LYS A 208 1.62 -1.64 28.53
N LEU A 209 1.95 -0.36 28.27
CA LEU A 209 1.18 0.77 28.79
C LEU A 209 -0.26 0.76 28.24
N PHE A 210 -0.40 0.63 26.91
CA PHE A 210 -1.72 0.57 26.27
C PHE A 210 -2.52 -0.67 26.71
N SER A 211 -1.89 -1.83 26.83
CA SER A 211 -2.52 -3.04 27.34
C SER A 211 -2.98 -2.89 28.81
N TRP A 212 -2.21 -2.16 29.63
CA TRP A 212 -2.62 -1.85 31.00
C TRP A 212 -3.83 -0.88 31.03
N ILE A 213 -3.83 0.17 30.20
CA ILE A 213 -4.95 1.11 30.08
C ILE A 213 -6.20 0.38 29.59
N ASP A 214 -6.05 -0.49 28.60
CA ASP A 214 -7.11 -1.27 27.99
C ASP A 214 -7.79 -2.20 29.01
N LYS A 215 -7.01 -3.00 29.74
CA LYS A 215 -7.51 -3.86 30.82
C LYS A 215 -8.20 -3.09 31.95
N ARG A 216 -7.73 -1.87 32.24
CA ARG A 216 -8.32 -1.05 33.31
C ARG A 216 -9.61 -0.36 32.90
N TRP A 217 -9.77 -0.04 31.59
CA TRP A 217 -10.92 0.68 31.04
C TRP A 217 -11.28 0.17 29.64
N PRO A 218 -11.79 -1.06 29.49
CA PRO A 218 -12.08 -1.65 28.20
C PRO A 218 -13.16 -0.88 27.43
N HIS A 219 -13.06 -0.88 26.10
CA HIS A 219 -14.02 -0.31 25.15
C HIS A 219 -14.34 1.18 25.34
N ARG A 220 -13.43 1.95 25.93
CA ARG A 220 -13.64 3.37 26.15
C ARG A 220 -13.07 4.21 25.01
N ARG A 221 -13.78 5.29 24.68
CA ARG A 221 -13.36 6.30 23.69
C ARG A 221 -11.92 6.79 23.92
N ARG A 222 -11.43 6.78 25.15
CA ARG A 222 -10.08 7.24 25.52
C ARG A 222 -8.99 6.43 24.82
N ILE A 223 -9.13 5.11 24.69
CA ILE A 223 -8.12 4.26 24.05
C ILE A 223 -7.97 4.64 22.56
N VAL A 224 -9.08 4.93 21.87
CA VAL A 224 -9.07 5.36 20.46
C VAL A 224 -8.34 6.70 20.32
N ILE A 225 -8.65 7.68 21.19
CA ILE A 225 -8.00 9.00 21.16
C ILE A 225 -6.50 8.86 21.38
N LEU A 226 -6.10 8.10 22.41
CA LEU A 226 -4.67 7.88 22.71
C LEU A 226 -3.95 7.16 21.55
N SER A 227 -4.61 6.20 20.92
CA SER A 227 -4.06 5.49 19.76
C SER A 227 -3.84 6.42 18.57
N ILE A 228 -4.78 7.33 18.29
CA ILE A 228 -4.63 8.33 17.23
C ILE A 228 -3.52 9.33 17.58
N VAL A 229 -3.46 9.80 18.82
CA VAL A 229 -2.37 10.68 19.28
C VAL A 229 -1.02 9.99 19.12
N PHE A 230 -0.92 8.71 19.51
CA PHE A 230 0.29 7.92 19.35
C PHE A 230 0.68 7.75 17.88
N CYS A 231 -0.30 7.47 17.00
CA CYS A 231 -0.09 7.39 15.56
C CYS A 231 0.58 8.67 15.02
N PHE A 232 -0.03 9.84 15.25
CA PHE A 232 0.52 11.11 14.77
C PHE A 232 1.85 11.48 15.43
N ALA A 233 2.02 11.16 16.72
CA ALA A 233 3.29 11.40 17.41
C ALA A 233 4.42 10.55 16.81
N LEU A 234 4.19 9.26 16.55
CA LEU A 234 5.20 8.39 15.96
C LEU A 234 5.46 8.74 14.48
N SER A 235 4.44 9.16 13.73
CA SER A 235 4.57 9.70 12.38
C SER A 235 5.48 10.94 12.35
N TYR A 236 5.24 11.87 13.27
CA TYR A 236 6.06 13.07 13.40
C TYR A 236 7.52 12.75 13.79
N VAL A 237 7.72 11.84 14.74
CA VAL A 237 9.07 11.40 15.15
C VAL A 237 9.78 10.70 14.00
N ALA A 238 9.09 9.84 13.25
CA ALA A 238 9.66 9.18 12.06
C ALA A 238 10.21 10.21 11.07
N GLU A 239 9.40 11.21 10.74
CA GLU A 239 9.77 12.22 9.74
C GLU A 239 10.83 13.21 10.25
N LYS A 240 10.61 13.83 11.40
CA LYS A 240 11.44 14.95 11.87
C LYS A 240 12.73 14.52 12.56
N VAL A 241 12.74 13.35 13.20
CA VAL A 241 13.91 12.87 13.95
C VAL A 241 14.76 11.92 13.11
N PHE A 242 14.10 10.99 12.40
CA PHE A 242 14.79 9.94 11.67
C PHE A 242 14.85 10.16 10.14
N GLY A 243 14.11 11.14 9.61
CA GLY A 243 14.01 11.36 8.16
C GLY A 243 13.31 10.22 7.42
N VAL A 244 12.50 9.43 8.12
CA VAL A 244 11.70 8.32 7.58
C VAL A 244 10.30 8.84 7.27
N ALA A 245 9.70 8.39 6.16
CA ALA A 245 8.38 8.85 5.77
C ALA A 245 7.34 8.71 6.91
N GLU A 246 6.50 9.73 7.12
CA GLU A 246 5.51 9.77 8.21
C GLU A 246 4.51 8.59 8.15
N ILE A 247 4.20 8.11 6.95
CA ILE A 247 3.35 6.93 6.74
C ILE A 247 3.94 5.67 7.37
N THR A 248 5.27 5.56 7.42
CA THR A 248 6.00 4.46 8.06
C THR A 248 5.78 4.51 9.58
N GLY A 249 5.87 5.71 10.16
CA GLY A 249 5.58 5.92 11.59
C GLY A 249 4.14 5.53 11.94
N ALA A 250 3.17 5.93 11.11
CA ALA A 250 1.76 5.56 11.28
C ALA A 250 1.55 4.05 11.23
N PHE A 251 2.10 3.37 10.23
CA PHE A 251 2.01 1.93 10.07
C PHE A 251 2.59 1.19 11.28
N ILE A 252 3.80 1.56 11.72
CA ILE A 252 4.45 0.95 12.87
C ILE A 252 3.68 1.21 14.17
N ALA A 253 3.06 2.40 14.34
CA ALA A 253 2.17 2.65 15.46
C ALA A 253 0.99 1.67 15.50
N GLY A 254 0.39 1.39 14.33
CA GLY A 254 -0.65 0.38 14.19
C GLY A 254 -0.15 -1.03 14.54
N VAL A 255 0.99 -1.43 14.03
CA VAL A 255 1.62 -2.74 14.33
C VAL A 255 1.91 -2.90 15.82
N ILE A 256 2.38 -1.85 16.52
CA ILE A 256 2.60 -1.89 17.97
C ILE A 256 1.28 -2.15 18.72
N LEU A 257 0.18 -1.56 18.27
CA LEU A 257 -1.13 -1.67 18.92
C LEU A 257 -1.99 -2.84 18.42
N CYS A 258 -1.60 -3.56 17.36
CA CYS A 258 -2.42 -4.62 16.76
C CYS A 258 -2.78 -5.79 17.70
N ASN A 259 -2.01 -6.01 18.77
CA ASN A 259 -2.21 -7.10 19.74
C ASN A 259 -2.82 -6.67 21.09
N ILE A 260 -3.24 -5.41 21.28
CA ILE A 260 -4.03 -5.03 22.46
C ILE A 260 -5.44 -5.64 22.34
N GLU A 261 -6.12 -5.86 23.46
CA GLU A 261 -7.46 -6.50 23.47
C GLU A 261 -8.48 -5.68 22.67
N ASP A 262 -8.42 -4.35 22.77
CA ASP A 262 -9.28 -3.41 22.05
C ASP A 262 -8.77 -3.02 20.65
N SER A 263 -7.77 -3.71 20.07
CA SER A 263 -7.22 -3.37 18.73
C SER A 263 -8.30 -3.29 17.65
N GLN A 264 -9.22 -4.27 17.61
CA GLN A 264 -10.35 -4.27 16.67
C GLN A 264 -11.37 -3.15 16.95
N TYR A 265 -11.52 -2.75 18.22
CA TYR A 265 -12.38 -1.63 18.60
C TYR A 265 -11.76 -0.31 18.12
N VAL A 266 -10.47 -0.12 18.33
CA VAL A 266 -9.70 1.04 17.84
C VAL A 266 -9.78 1.09 16.31
N ASP A 267 -9.48 -0.02 15.63
CA ASP A 267 -9.51 -0.10 14.18
C ASP A 267 -10.89 0.28 13.61
N ARG A 268 -11.97 -0.33 14.10
CA ARG A 268 -13.33 0.02 13.66
C ARG A 268 -13.68 1.50 13.84
N ARG A 269 -13.14 2.16 14.88
CA ARG A 269 -13.40 3.60 15.11
C ARG A 269 -12.54 4.50 14.23
N VAL A 270 -11.29 4.13 14.02
CA VAL A 270 -10.38 4.82 13.09
C VAL A 270 -10.89 4.67 11.65
N ASN A 271 -11.35 3.48 11.26
CA ASN A 271 -11.88 3.19 9.94
C ASN A 271 -13.08 4.06 9.56
N ILE A 272 -13.93 4.47 10.51
CA ILE A 272 -15.01 5.42 10.23
C ILE A 272 -14.44 6.74 9.68
N GLY A 273 -13.39 7.27 10.29
CA GLY A 273 -12.74 8.50 9.80
C GLY A 273 -11.92 8.26 8.53
N SER A 274 -11.07 7.23 8.54
CA SER A 274 -10.14 6.95 7.45
C SER A 274 -10.83 6.53 6.16
N TYR A 275 -11.79 5.60 6.20
CA TYR A 275 -12.44 5.07 5.00
C TYR A 275 -13.72 5.82 4.57
N MET A 276 -14.41 6.54 5.48
CA MET A 276 -15.63 7.26 5.11
C MET A 276 -15.41 8.75 4.83
N PHE A 277 -14.26 9.32 5.23
CA PHE A 277 -14.04 10.75 5.06
C PHE A 277 -12.65 11.07 4.48
N PHE A 278 -11.58 10.76 5.19
CA PHE A 278 -10.24 11.17 4.80
C PHE A 278 -9.69 10.37 3.62
N GLY A 279 -9.92 9.06 3.60
CA GLY A 279 -9.48 8.16 2.52
C GLY A 279 -10.10 8.52 1.15
N PRO A 280 -11.43 8.67 1.05
CA PRO A 280 -12.06 9.14 -0.18
C PRO A 280 -11.51 10.46 -0.70
N LEU A 281 -11.20 11.42 0.20
CA LEU A 281 -10.55 12.67 -0.17
C LEU A 281 -9.11 12.47 -0.66
N PHE A 282 -8.35 11.58 0.00
CA PHE A 282 -7.01 11.21 -0.45
C PHE A 282 -7.04 10.62 -1.86
N PHE A 283 -7.88 9.61 -2.10
CA PHE A 283 -7.95 8.97 -3.42
C PHE A 283 -8.50 9.91 -4.50
N ALA A 284 -9.50 10.73 -4.18
CA ALA A 284 -9.97 11.76 -5.10
C ALA A 284 -8.89 12.81 -5.40
N SER A 285 -8.05 13.17 -4.42
CA SER A 285 -6.93 14.11 -4.63
C SER A 285 -5.91 13.58 -5.64
N ILE A 286 -5.70 12.26 -5.68
CA ILE A 286 -4.87 11.61 -6.70
C ILE A 286 -5.48 11.80 -8.09
N GLY A 287 -6.80 11.57 -8.22
CA GLY A 287 -7.52 11.82 -9.47
C GLY A 287 -7.42 13.27 -9.93
N LEU A 288 -7.53 14.23 -8.98
CA LEU A 288 -7.38 15.66 -9.27
C LEU A 288 -5.96 16.05 -9.77
N LYS A 289 -4.94 15.35 -9.33
CA LYS A 289 -3.53 15.56 -9.74
C LYS A 289 -3.13 14.81 -11.01
N THR A 290 -3.96 13.84 -11.45
CA THR A 290 -3.63 13.00 -12.61
C THR A 290 -3.72 13.81 -13.89
N ASP A 291 -2.63 13.86 -14.65
CA ASP A 291 -2.58 14.51 -15.96
C ASP A 291 -2.92 13.51 -17.07
N LEU A 292 -4.12 13.64 -17.64
CA LEU A 292 -4.55 12.84 -18.79
C LEU A 292 -4.09 13.40 -20.14
N SER A 293 -3.71 14.69 -20.19
CA SER A 293 -3.28 15.32 -21.44
C SER A 293 -1.93 14.77 -21.92
N SER A 294 -1.15 14.22 -20.98
CA SER A 294 0.15 13.59 -21.23
C SER A 294 0.07 12.14 -21.72
N MET A 295 -1.13 11.54 -21.85
CA MET A 295 -1.31 10.16 -22.31
C MET A 295 -0.91 10.02 -23.78
N THR A 296 0.37 9.78 -23.99
CA THR A 296 0.96 9.47 -25.30
C THR A 296 0.95 7.96 -25.55
N PHE A 297 1.12 7.57 -26.82
CA PHE A 297 1.31 6.15 -27.17
C PHE A 297 2.52 5.54 -26.46
N GLY A 298 3.58 6.33 -26.23
CA GLY A 298 4.74 5.91 -25.42
C GLY A 298 4.37 5.57 -23.98
N LEU A 299 3.59 6.44 -23.31
CA LEU A 299 3.15 6.19 -21.93
C LEU A 299 2.21 4.98 -21.84
N LEU A 300 1.40 4.72 -22.86
CA LEU A 300 0.56 3.52 -22.92
C LEU A 300 1.42 2.25 -23.06
N ALA A 301 2.46 2.28 -23.89
CA ALA A 301 3.42 1.19 -24.03
C ALA A 301 4.19 0.95 -22.71
N PHE A 302 4.61 2.03 -22.03
CA PHE A 302 5.19 1.96 -20.70
C PHE A 302 4.21 1.31 -19.72
N SER A 303 2.94 1.69 -19.70
CA SER A 303 1.91 1.12 -18.83
C SER A 303 1.80 -0.40 -19.01
N GLY A 304 1.79 -0.87 -20.26
CA GLY A 304 1.77 -2.30 -20.57
C GLY A 304 3.00 -3.03 -20.02
N LEU A 305 4.20 -2.49 -20.26
CA LEU A 305 5.45 -3.06 -19.76
C LEU A 305 5.51 -3.03 -18.22
N PHE A 306 5.06 -1.92 -17.60
CA PHE A 306 4.98 -1.74 -16.16
C PHE A 306 4.05 -2.78 -15.51
N ILE A 307 2.85 -2.98 -16.06
CA ILE A 307 1.87 -3.96 -15.55
C ILE A 307 2.43 -5.38 -15.68
N VAL A 308 2.95 -5.74 -16.84
CA VAL A 308 3.53 -7.08 -17.05
C VAL A 308 4.72 -7.30 -16.13
N GLY A 309 5.61 -6.33 -16.00
CA GLY A 309 6.78 -6.40 -15.11
C GLY A 309 6.39 -6.53 -13.63
N ALA A 310 5.38 -5.78 -13.17
CA ALA A 310 4.90 -5.85 -11.79
C ALA A 310 4.27 -7.20 -11.45
N ILE A 311 3.45 -7.74 -12.35
CA ILE A 311 2.81 -9.05 -12.19
C ILE A 311 3.85 -10.16 -12.27
N ALA A 312 4.67 -10.17 -13.31
CA ALA A 312 5.72 -11.18 -13.52
C ALA A 312 6.73 -11.16 -12.36
N GLY A 313 7.16 -9.99 -11.91
CA GLY A 313 8.09 -9.85 -10.80
C GLY A 313 7.60 -10.52 -9.51
N LYS A 314 6.32 -10.37 -9.16
CA LYS A 314 5.74 -11.04 -7.98
C LYS A 314 5.58 -12.55 -8.20
N ILE A 315 5.08 -12.96 -9.36
CA ILE A 315 4.92 -14.40 -9.68
C ILE A 315 6.28 -15.10 -9.64
N VAL A 316 7.30 -14.51 -10.23
CA VAL A 316 8.66 -15.07 -10.24
C VAL A 316 9.26 -15.03 -8.84
N GLY A 317 9.23 -13.89 -8.14
CA GLY A 317 9.86 -13.74 -6.83
C GLY A 317 9.24 -14.64 -5.78
N CYS A 318 7.93 -14.55 -5.56
CA CYS A 318 7.22 -15.36 -4.56
C CYS A 318 7.13 -16.83 -4.99
N GLY A 319 6.93 -17.10 -6.29
CA GLY A 319 6.92 -18.46 -6.82
C GLY A 319 8.27 -19.17 -6.66
N PHE A 320 9.38 -18.48 -6.93
CA PHE A 320 10.72 -18.97 -6.69
C PHE A 320 10.94 -19.29 -5.20
N ALA A 321 10.58 -18.37 -4.32
CA ALA A 321 10.72 -18.57 -2.87
C ALA A 321 9.91 -19.81 -2.40
N ALA A 322 8.66 -19.95 -2.84
CA ALA A 322 7.84 -21.10 -2.55
C ALA A 322 8.47 -22.41 -3.08
N LYS A 323 9.07 -22.38 -4.28
CA LYS A 323 9.73 -23.56 -4.86
C LYS A 323 10.96 -23.98 -4.08
N VAL A 324 11.81 -23.04 -3.68
CA VAL A 324 13.01 -23.29 -2.85
C VAL A 324 12.63 -23.86 -1.49
N THR A 325 11.48 -23.47 -0.94
CA THR A 325 10.94 -23.97 0.33
C THR A 325 10.12 -25.26 0.19
N LYS A 326 10.37 -26.02 -0.87
CA LYS A 326 9.85 -27.38 -1.13
C LYS A 326 8.37 -27.48 -1.53
N HIS A 327 7.71 -26.38 -1.86
CA HIS A 327 6.37 -26.43 -2.43
C HIS A 327 6.38 -27.00 -3.86
N THR A 328 5.27 -27.56 -4.29
CA THR A 328 5.08 -28.04 -5.66
C THR A 328 5.09 -26.88 -6.66
N TRP A 329 5.30 -27.12 -7.95
CA TRP A 329 5.22 -26.09 -8.98
C TRP A 329 3.86 -25.40 -9.02
N LYS A 330 2.76 -26.15 -8.79
CA LYS A 330 1.41 -25.61 -8.72
C LYS A 330 1.24 -24.67 -7.52
N GLU A 331 1.67 -25.07 -6.34
CA GLU A 331 1.64 -24.26 -5.11
C GLU A 331 2.52 -23.02 -5.25
N SER A 332 3.68 -23.14 -5.86
CA SER A 332 4.58 -22.01 -6.15
C SER A 332 3.93 -20.98 -7.06
N LEU A 333 3.20 -21.44 -8.09
CA LEU A 333 2.44 -20.53 -8.96
C LEU A 333 1.28 -19.87 -8.22
N ILE A 334 0.55 -20.64 -7.37
CA ILE A 334 -0.52 -20.10 -6.52
C ILE A 334 0.02 -19.02 -5.57
N ALA A 335 1.18 -19.27 -4.95
CA ALA A 335 1.83 -18.30 -4.07
C ALA A 335 2.18 -17.01 -4.81
N GLY A 336 2.79 -17.11 -5.99
CA GLY A 336 3.11 -15.96 -6.82
C GLY A 336 1.88 -15.17 -7.27
N VAL A 337 0.84 -15.87 -7.74
CA VAL A 337 -0.44 -15.25 -8.13
C VAL A 337 -1.15 -14.62 -6.94
N GLY A 338 -1.12 -15.26 -5.76
CA GLY A 338 -1.69 -14.72 -4.53
C GLY A 338 -1.02 -13.41 -4.08
N MET A 339 0.25 -13.20 -4.41
CA MET A 339 1.02 -12.01 -4.04
C MET A 339 1.05 -10.92 -5.12
N MET A 340 0.48 -11.14 -6.31
CA MET A 340 0.61 -10.19 -7.42
C MET A 340 -0.37 -9.03 -7.37
N THR A 341 -1.36 -9.05 -6.49
CA THR A 341 -2.40 -8.01 -6.41
C THR A 341 -1.85 -6.70 -5.91
N ARG A 342 -2.26 -5.60 -6.52
CA ARG A 342 -1.94 -4.23 -6.10
C ARG A 342 -3.18 -3.54 -5.59
N GLY A 343 -3.00 -2.57 -4.66
CA GLY A 343 -4.08 -1.83 -4.06
C GLY A 343 -3.67 -0.41 -3.64
N GLU A 344 -4.27 0.07 -2.57
CA GLU A 344 -4.09 1.40 -2.01
C GLU A 344 -2.64 1.73 -1.66
N VAL A 345 -1.86 0.76 -1.19
CA VAL A 345 -0.45 0.94 -0.82
C VAL A 345 0.37 1.43 -2.03
N ALA A 346 0.12 0.87 -3.24
CA ALA A 346 0.81 1.31 -4.45
C ALA A 346 0.54 2.79 -4.77
N LEU A 347 -0.68 3.28 -4.50
CA LEU A 347 -1.02 4.70 -4.70
C LEU A 347 -0.36 5.60 -3.67
N VAL A 348 -0.32 5.16 -2.40
CA VAL A 348 0.37 5.88 -1.32
C VAL A 348 1.86 6.01 -1.65
N VAL A 349 2.51 4.93 -2.07
CA VAL A 349 3.90 4.93 -2.51
C VAL A 349 4.10 5.89 -3.69
N THR A 350 3.22 5.82 -4.70
CA THR A 350 3.29 6.70 -5.87
C THR A 350 3.14 8.18 -5.49
N GLN A 351 2.19 8.49 -4.58
CA GLN A 351 2.00 9.86 -4.09
C GLN A 351 3.26 10.36 -3.37
N LYS A 352 3.90 9.54 -2.52
CA LYS A 352 5.16 9.92 -1.87
C LYS A 352 6.29 10.16 -2.87
N GLY A 353 6.34 9.37 -3.93
CA GLY A 353 7.26 9.61 -5.03
C GLY A 353 7.02 10.93 -5.77
N LEU A 354 5.76 11.30 -5.96
CA LEU A 354 5.38 12.58 -6.54
C LEU A 354 5.79 13.75 -5.63
N ASP A 355 5.45 13.67 -4.35
CA ASP A 355 5.76 14.71 -3.36
C ASP A 355 7.29 14.93 -3.22
N SER A 356 8.08 13.87 -3.45
CA SER A 356 9.55 13.90 -3.45
C SER A 356 10.18 14.23 -4.80
N GLY A 357 9.38 14.47 -5.86
CA GLY A 357 9.88 14.76 -7.21
C GLY A 357 10.49 13.56 -7.96
N LEU A 358 10.35 12.34 -7.42
CA LEU A 358 10.85 11.10 -8.06
C LEU A 358 9.89 10.54 -9.10
N VAL A 359 8.61 10.87 -9.01
CA VAL A 359 7.56 10.44 -9.93
C VAL A 359 6.86 11.68 -10.48
N LYS A 360 6.51 11.65 -11.76
CA LYS A 360 5.69 12.70 -12.37
C LYS A 360 4.20 12.33 -12.32
N PRO A 361 3.27 13.31 -12.35
CA PRO A 361 1.83 13.07 -12.29
C PRO A 361 1.30 12.10 -13.36
N GLU A 362 1.93 12.09 -14.53
CA GLU A 362 1.57 11.20 -15.64
C GLU A 362 1.64 9.71 -15.30
N TYR A 363 2.49 9.31 -14.33
CA TYR A 363 2.66 7.91 -13.92
C TYR A 363 1.55 7.40 -12.99
N PHE A 364 0.63 8.24 -12.52
CA PHE A 364 -0.54 7.74 -11.80
C PHE A 364 -1.44 6.85 -12.68
N ALA A 365 -1.61 7.20 -13.96
CA ALA A 365 -2.43 6.42 -14.87
C ALA A 365 -1.92 4.97 -15.04
N PRO A 366 -0.63 4.70 -15.30
CA PRO A 366 -0.06 3.35 -15.26
C PRO A 366 -0.31 2.60 -13.95
N VAL A 367 -0.19 3.25 -12.80
CA VAL A 367 -0.40 2.62 -11.48
C VAL A 367 -1.87 2.28 -11.26
N ILE A 368 -2.79 3.16 -11.62
CA ILE A 368 -4.25 2.90 -11.53
C ILE A 368 -4.61 1.71 -12.43
N LEU A 369 -4.09 1.67 -13.66
CA LEU A 369 -4.31 0.54 -14.57
C LEU A 369 -3.75 -0.77 -13.98
N LEU A 370 -2.57 -0.75 -13.38
CA LEU A 370 -1.99 -1.91 -12.69
C LEU A 370 -2.91 -2.41 -11.58
N ILE A 371 -3.46 -1.51 -10.76
CA ILE A 371 -4.39 -1.87 -9.68
C ILE A 371 -5.63 -2.54 -10.24
N ILE A 372 -6.26 -1.95 -11.25
CA ILE A 372 -7.48 -2.50 -11.88
C ILE A 372 -7.19 -3.90 -12.45
N VAL A 373 -6.16 -4.00 -13.27
CA VAL A 373 -5.79 -5.26 -13.95
C VAL A 373 -5.46 -6.35 -12.94
N SER A 374 -4.61 -6.07 -11.95
CA SER A 374 -4.21 -7.07 -10.95
C SER A 374 -5.38 -7.49 -10.05
N SER A 375 -6.25 -6.54 -9.64
CA SER A 375 -7.41 -6.83 -8.80
C SER A 375 -8.46 -7.71 -9.48
N VAL A 376 -8.58 -7.60 -10.80
CA VAL A 376 -9.52 -8.44 -11.59
C VAL A 376 -8.90 -9.79 -11.92
N ILE A 377 -7.63 -9.81 -12.33
CA ILE A 377 -6.97 -11.04 -12.81
C ILE A 377 -6.65 -11.99 -11.65
N THR A 378 -6.24 -11.50 -10.47
CA THR A 378 -5.85 -12.35 -9.34
C THR A 378 -6.94 -13.32 -8.87
N PRO A 379 -8.19 -12.88 -8.58
CA PRO A 379 -9.24 -13.80 -8.18
C PRO A 379 -9.54 -14.86 -9.25
N ILE A 380 -9.50 -14.47 -10.52
CA ILE A 380 -9.75 -15.38 -11.65
C ILE A 380 -8.68 -16.46 -11.71
N LEU A 381 -7.39 -16.07 -11.68
CA LEU A 381 -6.29 -17.02 -11.73
C LEU A 381 -6.24 -17.93 -10.48
N LEU A 382 -6.46 -17.39 -9.29
CA LEU A 382 -6.51 -18.20 -8.06
C LEU A 382 -7.63 -19.22 -8.14
N LYS A 383 -8.83 -18.83 -8.59
CA LYS A 383 -9.95 -19.76 -8.77
C LYS A 383 -9.62 -20.88 -9.75
N LEU A 384 -8.97 -20.56 -10.88
CA LEU A 384 -8.56 -21.56 -11.86
C LEU A 384 -7.50 -22.52 -11.31
N LEU A 385 -6.51 -21.99 -10.57
CA LEU A 385 -5.41 -22.78 -10.01
C LEU A 385 -5.84 -23.68 -8.84
N PHE A 386 -6.79 -23.20 -8.00
CA PHE A 386 -7.35 -24.01 -6.91
C PHE A 386 -8.45 -24.99 -7.38
N SER A 387 -9.03 -24.80 -8.58
CA SER A 387 -10.03 -25.70 -9.14
C SER A 387 -9.34 -26.99 -9.59
N ASP A 388 -9.41 -28.05 -8.79
CA ASP A 388 -8.97 -29.37 -9.19
C ASP A 388 -9.98 -29.99 -10.15
N LYS A 389 -9.50 -30.53 -11.28
CA LYS A 389 -10.30 -31.37 -12.19
C LYS A 389 -10.82 -32.66 -11.53
N LYS A 390 -10.27 -33.06 -10.37
CA LYS A 390 -10.65 -34.32 -9.67
C LYS A 390 -12.00 -34.24 -8.94
N GLN A 391 -12.55 -33.09 -8.63
CA GLN A 391 -13.88 -32.98 -7.99
C GLN A 391 -15.06 -33.13 -8.97
N LYS A 392 -14.83 -33.16 -10.29
CA LYS A 392 -15.89 -33.42 -11.27
C LYS A 392 -16.15 -34.88 -11.55
N GLU A 393 -15.25 -35.78 -11.14
CA GLU A 393 -15.43 -37.21 -11.34
C GLU A 393 -16.06 -37.94 -10.13
N GLU A 394 -16.16 -37.29 -8.94
CA GLU A 394 -16.85 -37.83 -7.77
C GLU A 394 -18.33 -37.42 -7.64
N VAL A 395 -18.82 -36.54 -8.53
CA VAL A 395 -20.23 -36.07 -8.54
C VAL A 395 -20.95 -36.43 -9.85
N ALA A 396 -20.27 -37.16 -10.75
CA ALA A 396 -20.86 -37.77 -11.94
C ALA A 396 -20.92 -39.29 -11.76
#